data_bce3ea2f1d0b18fb3feb7d6b360aa731
#
_entry.id   bce3ea2f1d0b18fb3feb7d6b360aa731
#
_cell.length_a   1.000
_cell.length_b   1.000
_cell.length_c   1.000
_cell.angle_alpha   90.00
_cell.angle_beta   90.00
_cell.angle_gamma   90.00
#
_symmetry.space_group_name_H-M   'P 1'
#
loop_
_entity.id
_entity.type
_entity.pdbx_description
1 polymer ?
#
loop_
_entity_poly.entity_id
_entity_poly.type
_entity_poly.pdbx_seq_one_letter_code
_entity_poly.pdbx_strand_id
1 'polypeptide(L)' 'MRGVTLYRAAGCHLCERAQGQLARLRAELGFEYEEIDISGDDALEARYREWLPVVEIDGERAFVYYLDETAFKRKLGV' A
#
# COMPACT_ATOMS: atom_id res chain seq x y z
N MET A 1 2.16 -17.37 0.12
CA MET A 1 1.49 -16.22 -0.50
C MET A 1 2.24 -14.95 -0.18
N ARG A 2 2.24 -13.99 -1.14
CA ARG A 2 2.91 -12.72 -0.91
C ARG A 2 2.03 -11.83 -0.03
N GLY A 3 2.66 -11.09 0.85
CA GLY A 3 1.97 -10.17 1.74
C GLY A 3 2.13 -8.72 1.29
N VAL A 4 1.01 -8.01 1.18
CA VAL A 4 0.99 -6.61 0.75
C VAL A 4 0.49 -5.75 1.90
N THR A 5 1.20 -4.68 2.21
CA THR A 5 0.83 -3.74 3.26
C THR A 5 0.66 -2.35 2.67
N LEU A 6 -0.44 -1.69 2.97
CA LEU A 6 -0.68 -0.30 2.58
C LEU A 6 -0.62 0.56 3.83
N TYR A 7 0.30 1.54 3.83
CA TYR A 7 0.34 2.57 4.88
C TYR A 7 -0.43 3.78 4.36
N ARG A 8 -1.40 4.24 5.14
CA ARG A 8 -2.31 5.30 4.75
C ARG A 8 -2.62 6.23 5.92
N ALA A 9 -3.24 7.37 5.63
CA ALA A 9 -3.72 8.29 6.66
C ALA A 9 -5.08 8.83 6.26
N ALA A 10 -5.83 9.31 7.24
CA ALA A 10 -7.12 9.95 7.01
C ALA A 10 -6.93 11.21 6.16
N GLY A 11 -7.88 11.47 5.25
CA GLY A 11 -7.85 12.67 4.41
C GLY A 11 -6.85 12.64 3.26
N CYS A 12 -6.26 11.50 2.98
CA CYS A 12 -5.27 11.36 1.92
C CYS A 12 -5.95 10.79 0.66
N HIS A 13 -6.16 11.64 -0.36
CA HIS A 13 -6.84 11.21 -1.59
C HIS A 13 -6.05 10.16 -2.36
N LEU A 14 -4.74 10.29 -2.41
CA LEU A 14 -3.90 9.29 -3.08
C LEU A 14 -3.94 7.95 -2.34
N CYS A 15 -4.07 7.98 -1.00
CA CYS A 15 -4.22 6.77 -0.21
C CYS A 15 -5.54 6.07 -0.53
N GLU A 16 -6.63 6.83 -0.67
CA GLU A 16 -7.92 6.28 -1.03
C GLU A 16 -7.89 5.63 -2.40
N ARG A 17 -7.20 6.26 -3.34
CA ARG A 17 -7.03 5.70 -4.67
C ARG A 17 -6.28 4.37 -4.64
N ALA A 18 -5.16 4.34 -3.92
CA ALA A 18 -4.36 3.11 -3.78
C ALA A 18 -5.17 2.02 -3.08
N GLN A 19 -5.96 2.40 -2.07
CA GLN A 19 -6.82 1.46 -1.35
C GLN A 19 -7.81 0.78 -2.29
N GLY A 20 -8.45 1.55 -3.16
CA GLY A 20 -9.39 1.01 -4.14
C GLY A 20 -8.70 0.10 -5.16
N GLN A 21 -7.52 0.49 -5.62
CA GLN A 21 -6.73 -0.33 -6.55
C GLN A 21 -6.35 -1.66 -5.92
N LEU A 22 -5.86 -1.63 -4.68
CA LEU A 22 -5.43 -2.84 -3.99
C LEU A 22 -6.60 -3.76 -3.64
N ALA A 23 -7.76 -3.19 -3.30
CA ALA A 23 -8.94 -4.00 -3.05
C ALA A 23 -9.35 -4.81 -4.29
N ARG A 24 -9.32 -4.15 -5.45
CA ARG A 24 -9.66 -4.80 -6.72
C ARG A 24 -8.61 -5.84 -7.10
N LEU A 25 -7.33 -5.50 -6.96
CA LEU A 25 -6.24 -6.41 -7.27
C LEU A 25 -6.24 -7.63 -6.35
N ARG A 26 -6.59 -7.43 -5.08
CA ARG A 26 -6.69 -8.54 -4.13
C ARG A 26 -7.78 -9.52 -4.53
N ALA A 27 -8.92 -9.01 -4.95
CA ALA A 27 -10.02 -9.86 -5.42
C ALA A 27 -9.61 -10.66 -6.65
N GLU A 28 -8.76 -10.09 -7.50
CA GLU A 28 -8.30 -10.73 -8.73
C GLU A 28 -7.17 -11.73 -8.48
N LEU A 29 -6.19 -11.35 -7.64
CA LEU A 29 -4.95 -12.10 -7.50
C LEU A 29 -4.84 -12.93 -6.22
N GLY A 30 -5.57 -12.58 -5.17
CA GLY A 30 -5.63 -13.38 -3.96
C GLY A 30 -4.42 -13.29 -3.03
N PHE A 31 -3.73 -12.15 -2.98
CA PHE A 31 -2.62 -11.98 -2.04
C PHE A 31 -3.13 -11.63 -0.64
N GLU A 32 -2.28 -11.81 0.37
CA GLU A 32 -2.57 -11.36 1.72
C GLU A 32 -2.42 -9.85 1.79
N TYR A 33 -3.32 -9.18 2.52
CA TYR A 33 -3.39 -7.72 2.49
C TYR A 33 -3.66 -7.15 3.87
N GLU A 34 -2.92 -6.11 4.24
CA GLU A 34 -3.09 -5.39 5.49
C GLU A 34 -3.03 -3.89 5.22
N GLU A 35 -3.93 -3.14 5.85
CA GLU A 35 -3.88 -1.68 5.83
C GLU A 35 -3.50 -1.18 7.20
N ILE A 36 -2.57 -0.22 7.24
CA ILE A 36 -2.13 0.41 8.47
C ILE A 36 -2.36 1.90 8.37
N ASP A 37 -3.22 2.42 9.24
CA ASP A 37 -3.45 3.86 9.35
C ASP A 37 -2.40 4.44 10.28
N ILE A 38 -1.56 5.33 9.76
CA ILE A 38 -0.46 5.90 10.54
C ILE A 38 -0.90 7.06 11.44
N SER A 39 -2.15 7.54 11.27
CA SER A 39 -2.66 8.69 12.03
C SER A 39 -2.62 8.40 13.53
N GLY A 40 -2.00 9.30 14.29
CA GLY A 40 -1.92 9.15 15.73
C GLY A 40 -0.78 8.29 16.25
N ASP A 41 0.01 7.68 15.36
CA ASP A 41 1.19 6.92 15.75
C ASP A 41 2.43 7.71 15.36
N ASP A 42 3.09 8.32 16.33
CA ASP A 42 4.20 9.23 16.06
C ASP A 42 5.36 8.58 15.31
N ALA A 43 5.67 7.34 15.63
CA ALA A 43 6.76 6.62 14.96
C ALA A 43 6.43 6.36 13.49
N LEU A 44 5.21 5.92 13.21
CA LEU A 44 4.77 5.67 11.84
C LEU A 44 4.62 6.96 11.06
N GLU A 45 4.11 8.02 11.70
CA GLU A 45 4.00 9.31 11.02
C GLU A 45 5.36 9.86 10.64
N ALA A 46 6.35 9.77 11.53
CA ALA A 46 7.70 10.22 11.24
C ALA A 46 8.31 9.45 10.07
N ARG A 47 7.98 8.17 9.94
CA ARG A 47 8.57 7.30 8.93
C ARG A 47 7.88 7.40 7.57
N TYR A 48 6.55 7.57 7.54
CA TYR A 48 5.78 7.40 6.31
C TYR A 48 5.04 8.64 5.83
N ARG A 49 4.82 9.65 6.69
CA ARG A 49 3.93 10.79 6.37
C ARG A 49 4.24 11.44 5.02
N GLU A 50 5.50 11.64 4.70
CA GLU A 50 5.90 12.32 3.48
C GLU A 50 5.76 11.48 2.22
N TRP A 51 5.51 10.17 2.39
CA TRP A 51 5.57 9.22 1.28
C TRP A 51 4.23 8.57 0.95
N LEU A 52 3.17 8.96 1.65
CA LEU A 52 1.85 8.30 1.55
C LEU A 52 1.22 8.45 0.17
N PRO A 53 0.55 7.41 -0.31
CA PRO A 53 0.49 6.07 0.27
C PRO A 53 1.79 5.31 0.06
N VAL A 54 2.13 4.44 1.00
CA VAL A 54 3.29 3.55 0.86
C VAL A 54 2.77 2.13 0.74
N VAL A 55 3.19 1.44 -0.31
CA VAL A 55 2.84 0.03 -0.52
C VAL A 55 4.09 -0.80 -0.34
N GLU A 56 4.02 -1.78 0.56
CA GLU A 56 5.11 -2.72 0.80
C GLU A 56 4.69 -4.11 0.34
N ILE A 57 5.63 -4.84 -0.26
CA ILE A 57 5.44 -6.23 -0.64
C ILE A 57 6.47 -7.04 0.13
N ASP A 58 5.98 -7.97 0.95
CA ASP A 58 6.83 -8.82 1.82
C ASP A 58 7.78 -7.99 2.68
N GLY A 59 7.29 -6.85 3.19
CA GLY A 59 8.05 -6.00 4.09
C GLY A 59 8.98 -5.02 3.40
N GLU A 60 9.06 -5.03 2.08
CA GLU A 60 9.92 -4.11 1.33
C GLU A 60 9.09 -3.05 0.64
N ARG A 61 9.53 -1.78 0.74
CA ARG A 61 8.87 -0.67 0.08
C ARG A 61 8.89 -0.88 -1.44
N ALA A 62 7.71 -0.88 -2.05
CA ALA A 62 7.57 -1.10 -3.48
C ALA A 62 7.08 0.14 -4.22
N PHE A 63 6.12 0.86 -3.65
CA PHE A 63 5.54 2.04 -4.28
C PHE A 63 5.30 3.14 -3.26
N VAL A 64 5.47 4.39 -3.70
CA VAL A 64 5.06 5.57 -2.93
C VAL A 64 4.24 6.47 -3.87
N TYR A 65 3.30 7.21 -3.31
CA TYR A 65 2.40 8.16 -3.98
C TYR A 65 1.42 7.48 -4.94
N TYR A 66 1.90 6.79 -5.96
CA TYR A 66 1.06 6.20 -6.99
C TYR A 66 1.37 4.71 -7.12
N LEU A 67 0.32 3.92 -7.33
CA LEU A 67 0.46 2.49 -7.55
C LEU A 67 0.33 2.20 -9.05
N ASP A 68 1.43 1.74 -9.63
CA ASP A 68 1.45 1.25 -11.01
C ASP A 68 1.05 -0.24 -10.99
N GLU A 69 -0.16 -0.54 -11.48
CA GLU A 69 -0.70 -1.90 -11.37
C GLU A 69 0.08 -2.93 -12.18
N THR A 70 0.60 -2.53 -13.34
CA THR A 70 1.43 -3.43 -14.15
C THR A 70 2.71 -3.79 -13.41
N ALA A 71 3.40 -2.79 -12.86
CA ALA A 71 4.60 -3.03 -12.08
C ALA A 71 4.30 -3.82 -10.81
N PHE A 72 3.14 -3.55 -10.18
CA PHE A 72 2.72 -4.28 -9.00
C PHE A 72 2.56 -5.78 -9.28
N LYS A 73 1.88 -6.12 -10.37
CA LYS A 73 1.70 -7.52 -10.77
C LYS A 73 3.04 -8.19 -11.03
N ARG A 74 3.96 -7.49 -11.68
CA ARG A 74 5.30 -8.00 -11.96
C ARG A 74 6.06 -8.27 -10.66
N LYS A 75 6.02 -7.32 -9.72
CA LYS A 75 6.71 -7.49 -8.44
C LYS A 75 6.10 -8.60 -7.60
N LEU A 76 4.79 -8.81 -7.73
CA LEU A 76 4.09 -9.86 -7.01
C LEU A 76 4.39 -11.26 -7.59
N GLY A 77 4.85 -11.32 -8.82
CA GLY A 77 5.21 -12.58 -9.45
C GLY A 77 4.07 -13.27 -10.18
N VAL A 78 3.13 -12.50 -10.66
CA VAL A 78 1.99 -13.04 -11.41
C VAL A 78 1.97 -12.50 -12.85
#